data_e21b6beb1676e9a5b1e80c2a84a4278e
#
_entry.id   e21b6beb1676e9a5b1e80c2a84a4278e
#
_cell.length_a   1.000
_cell.length_b   1.000
_cell.length_c   1.000
_cell.angle_alpha   90.00
_cell.angle_beta   90.00
_cell.angle_gamma   90.00
#
_symmetry.space_group_name_H-M   'P 1'
#
loop_
_entity.id
_entity.type
_entity.pdbx_description
1 polymer ?
#
loop_
_entity_poly.entity_id
_entity_poly.type
_entity_poly.pdbx_seq_one_letter_code
_entity_poly.pdbx_strand_id
1 'polypeptide(L)'
;MRHFILAATIATTTFAASPLDDKGRPVAAEPSLSPAETVAKFKLPPGFKAQVVTAEPDLVQPIAMTQDDRGRLWVLTNTNYPKCPGEPKDSILIFEDADGDGRAEKRTVFYDKLTFSSGIAVGHGGVWVGAPPNLLFFPDKNGDDKPDAEPEVVLDGWGNEDTHETLNDFIWGPDGWLYGTQGVFTFSNVGKPGTPKNERTNITAAVWRLHPKTRKFERWCEGASNQWGMDWNDHGEAFFAACVIPHMWHAIQGARYQRQGGQHVNPHTYEDIKTIAWGRYEKAAYCGMMIYLGDLFPAQYRDTLFFHDIHMNKQRNERVVRNGSGFKSEKAGDFLVSDDKWFRGLSPQYGPDGSVFINDWYDKVPCHQQREFTDRSNGRIYKITTDDVKPVKVDIAKLSEPELIQLQLHKNDWFVRAARLELAERGLSDDGARALETMLADSKDDTRHLRALWALHSGGKLREPVLLAGMQAPSEYVRGWAVTLACENEKPSDLILAEMLRLAKADSALVRLRIAGALQRVPLAQRWPILTALAAHEGDAKDHNLPLMIWYAAEPAVAADPVKATDLLTSSKLPKLTEFIARRMAAK
;
A
#
# COMPACT_ATOMS: atom_id res chain seq x y z
N MET A 1 58.07 -51.08 24.65
CA MET A 1 56.90 -50.58 23.94
C MET A 1 56.26 -49.49 24.80
N ARG A 2 56.45 -48.20 24.47
CA ARG A 2 55.86 -47.06 25.17
C ARG A 2 54.63 -46.62 24.39
N HIS A 3 53.47 -46.72 25.00
CA HIS A 3 52.21 -46.23 24.41
C HIS A 3 52.09 -44.70 24.65
N PHE A 4 52.07 -43.92 23.59
CA PHE A 4 51.65 -42.52 23.63
C PHE A 4 50.10 -42.44 23.53
N ILE A 5 49.49 -41.98 24.59
CA ILE A 5 48.07 -41.62 24.57
C ILE A 5 48.00 -40.15 24.13
N LEU A 6 47.42 -39.91 22.94
CA LEU A 6 47.13 -38.58 22.43
C LEU A 6 45.78 -38.15 23.00
N ALA A 7 45.78 -37.22 23.95
CA ALA A 7 44.55 -36.61 24.45
C ALA A 7 44.07 -35.52 23.46
N ALA A 8 42.99 -35.80 22.72
CA ALA A 8 42.33 -34.82 21.91
C ALA A 8 41.42 -33.95 22.80
N THR A 9 41.82 -32.70 23.02
CA THR A 9 40.99 -31.70 23.69
C THR A 9 39.91 -31.24 22.71
N ILE A 10 38.69 -31.71 22.88
CA ILE A 10 37.51 -31.17 22.17
C ILE A 10 37.14 -29.85 22.85
N ALA A 11 37.44 -28.76 22.20
CA ALA A 11 36.93 -27.44 22.60
C ALA A 11 35.42 -27.39 22.28
N THR A 12 34.60 -27.61 23.28
CA THR A 12 33.17 -27.36 23.21
C THR A 12 32.96 -25.86 23.23
N THR A 13 32.75 -25.25 22.06
CA THR A 13 32.19 -23.88 21.96
C THR A 13 30.75 -23.95 22.43
N THR A 14 30.50 -23.60 23.68
CA THR A 14 29.18 -23.33 24.19
C THR A 14 28.69 -22.05 23.51
N PHE A 15 27.82 -22.16 22.51
CA PHE A 15 27.03 -21.05 22.05
C PHE A 15 26.13 -20.62 23.23
N ALA A 16 26.42 -19.47 23.83
CA ALA A 16 25.50 -18.86 24.78
C ALA A 16 24.17 -18.67 24.06
N ALA A 17 23.08 -19.17 24.63
CA ALA A 17 21.74 -18.91 24.10
C ALA A 17 21.51 -17.39 24.11
N SER A 18 21.00 -16.85 23.02
CA SER A 18 20.64 -15.42 22.95
C SER A 18 19.72 -15.07 24.12
N PRO A 19 19.93 -13.94 24.81
CA PRO A 19 19.02 -13.49 25.86
C PRO A 19 17.60 -13.42 25.29
N LEU A 20 16.61 -13.72 26.12
CA LEU A 20 15.21 -13.64 25.75
C LEU A 20 14.60 -12.35 26.33
N ASP A 21 13.67 -11.76 25.61
CA ASP A 21 12.86 -10.64 26.08
C ASP A 21 11.78 -11.11 27.09
N ASP A 22 10.97 -10.17 27.57
CA ASP A 22 9.85 -10.41 28.50
C ASP A 22 8.77 -11.35 27.95
N LYS A 23 8.75 -11.58 26.64
CA LYS A 23 7.84 -12.51 25.93
C LYS A 23 8.55 -13.80 25.43
N GLY A 24 9.77 -14.05 25.89
CA GLY A 24 10.55 -15.22 25.52
C GLY A 24 11.09 -15.21 24.08
N ARG A 25 11.26 -14.05 23.47
CA ARG A 25 11.77 -13.90 22.11
C ARG A 25 13.27 -13.58 22.12
N PRO A 26 14.06 -14.09 21.16
CA PRO A 26 15.50 -13.79 21.12
C PRO A 26 15.79 -12.31 20.92
N VAL A 27 16.64 -11.76 21.78
CA VAL A 27 17.25 -10.43 21.65
C VAL A 27 18.61 -10.60 20.99
N ALA A 28 19.04 -9.68 20.12
CA ALA A 28 20.37 -9.73 19.55
C ALA A 28 21.43 -9.66 20.67
N ALA A 29 22.26 -10.68 20.76
CA ALA A 29 23.33 -10.76 21.75
C ALA A 29 24.57 -9.97 21.32
N GLU A 30 24.73 -9.78 20.00
CA GLU A 30 25.85 -9.06 19.40
C GLU A 30 25.67 -7.54 19.60
N PRO A 31 26.77 -6.78 19.76
CA PRO A 31 26.70 -5.33 19.76
C PRO A 31 26.22 -4.78 18.40
N SER A 32 25.74 -3.54 18.40
CA SER A 32 25.45 -2.82 17.15
C SER A 32 26.73 -2.67 16.32
N LEU A 33 26.58 -2.75 15.01
CA LEU A 33 27.64 -2.49 14.04
C LEU A 33 27.55 -1.03 13.57
N SER A 34 28.65 -0.47 13.09
CA SER A 34 28.60 0.80 12.36
C SER A 34 27.81 0.66 11.05
N PRO A 35 27.27 1.74 10.49
CA PRO A 35 26.52 1.69 9.23
C PRO A 35 27.29 1.02 8.08
N ALA A 36 28.60 1.27 7.98
CA ALA A 36 29.47 0.66 6.95
C ALA A 36 29.67 -0.85 7.18
N GLU A 37 29.82 -1.28 8.44
CA GLU A 37 29.92 -2.70 8.77
C GLU A 37 28.61 -3.44 8.49
N THR A 38 27.46 -2.82 8.73
CA THR A 38 26.15 -3.39 8.37
C THR A 38 26.02 -3.59 6.87
N VAL A 39 26.39 -2.58 6.06
CA VAL A 39 26.42 -2.72 4.58
C VAL A 39 27.32 -3.88 4.16
N ALA A 40 28.50 -4.07 4.79
CA ALA A 40 29.39 -5.19 4.50
C ALA A 40 28.80 -6.57 4.87
N LYS A 41 27.74 -6.60 5.69
CA LYS A 41 26.97 -7.82 6.04
C LYS A 41 25.80 -8.11 5.11
N PHE A 42 25.49 -7.23 4.17
CA PHE A 42 24.42 -7.45 3.21
C PHE A 42 24.85 -8.43 2.12
N LYS A 43 24.01 -9.41 1.86
CA LYS A 43 24.11 -10.33 0.74
C LYS A 43 23.04 -9.95 -0.27
N LEU A 44 23.47 -9.46 -1.42
CA LEU A 44 22.64 -9.04 -2.55
C LEU A 44 22.90 -9.95 -3.76
N PRO A 45 21.97 -10.02 -4.73
CA PRO A 45 22.23 -10.65 -6.00
C PRO A 45 23.43 -10.01 -6.75
N PRO A 46 24.11 -10.76 -7.63
CA PRO A 46 25.22 -10.20 -8.43
C PRO A 46 24.81 -8.95 -9.20
N GLY A 47 25.69 -7.93 -9.23
CA GLY A 47 25.47 -6.66 -9.91
C GLY A 47 24.77 -5.60 -9.06
N PHE A 48 24.36 -5.93 -7.84
CA PHE A 48 23.81 -4.96 -6.90
C PHE A 48 24.81 -4.59 -5.82
N LYS A 49 24.69 -3.36 -5.34
CA LYS A 49 25.45 -2.82 -4.22
C LYS A 49 24.56 -2.00 -3.30
N ALA A 50 24.96 -1.92 -2.04
CA ALA A 50 24.31 -1.09 -1.04
C ALA A 50 25.26 0.01 -0.58
N GLN A 51 24.70 1.17 -0.24
CA GLN A 51 25.42 2.27 0.39
C GLN A 51 24.58 2.91 1.49
N VAL A 52 25.23 3.58 2.43
CA VAL A 52 24.57 4.37 3.47
C VAL A 52 24.18 5.71 2.89
N VAL A 53 22.91 6.09 3.02
CA VAL A 53 22.42 7.43 2.67
C VAL A 53 22.57 8.36 3.86
N THR A 54 22.06 7.94 5.01
CA THR A 54 22.15 8.64 6.29
C THR A 54 22.03 7.65 7.45
N ALA A 55 22.53 8.00 8.61
CA ALA A 55 22.53 7.15 9.78
C ALA A 55 22.54 7.98 11.07
N GLU A 56 22.57 7.29 12.21
CA GLU A 56 22.82 7.93 13.52
C GLU A 56 24.16 8.68 13.52
N PRO A 57 24.27 9.85 14.18
CA PRO A 57 23.26 10.51 15.01
C PRO A 57 22.26 11.38 14.26
N ASP A 58 22.39 11.58 12.95
CA ASP A 58 21.53 12.47 12.16
C ASP A 58 20.12 11.93 11.98
N LEU A 59 19.96 10.60 12.05
CA LEU A 59 18.69 9.90 11.96
C LEU A 59 18.58 8.87 13.08
N VAL A 60 17.42 8.87 13.77
CA VAL A 60 17.09 7.86 14.78
C VAL A 60 15.66 7.34 14.56
N GLN A 61 15.46 6.04 14.73
CA GLN A 61 14.15 5.35 14.68
C GLN A 61 13.25 5.80 13.51
N PRO A 62 13.70 5.68 12.24
CA PRO A 62 12.89 6.01 11.07
C PRO A 62 11.76 4.99 10.91
N ILE A 63 10.51 5.43 11.10
CA ILE A 63 9.34 4.54 11.02
C ILE A 63 8.71 4.51 9.62
N ALA A 64 8.70 5.62 8.94
CA ALA A 64 8.16 5.77 7.59
C ALA A 64 8.99 6.77 6.79
N MET A 65 8.97 6.65 5.48
CA MET A 65 9.56 7.63 4.59
C MET A 65 8.73 7.77 3.31
N THR A 66 8.88 8.90 2.65
CA THR A 66 8.34 9.19 1.32
C THR A 66 9.32 10.08 0.56
N GLN A 67 9.05 10.31 -0.71
CA GLN A 67 9.84 11.23 -1.53
C GLN A 67 8.97 12.38 -2.02
N ASP A 68 9.57 13.56 -2.15
CA ASP A 68 8.93 14.71 -2.75
C ASP A 68 9.17 14.76 -4.28
N ASP A 69 8.69 15.82 -4.90
CA ASP A 69 8.81 16.15 -6.32
C ASP A 69 10.25 16.38 -6.81
N ARG A 70 11.21 16.52 -5.88
CA ARG A 70 12.66 16.64 -6.12
C ARG A 70 13.42 15.35 -5.84
N GLY A 71 12.74 14.30 -5.40
CA GLY A 71 13.34 13.02 -5.01
C GLY A 71 14.05 13.05 -3.66
N ARG A 72 13.85 14.10 -2.86
CA ARG A 72 14.38 14.17 -1.49
C ARG A 72 13.62 13.24 -0.57
N LEU A 73 14.29 12.66 0.41
CA LEU A 73 13.69 11.75 1.37
C LEU A 73 13.07 12.52 2.54
N TRP A 74 11.76 12.37 2.70
CA TRP A 74 11.02 12.85 3.87
C TRP A 74 10.82 11.69 4.82
N VAL A 75 11.38 11.80 6.02
CA VAL A 75 11.50 10.70 6.97
C VAL A 75 10.80 11.06 8.26
N LEU A 76 9.95 10.17 8.72
CA LEU A 76 9.23 10.25 9.97
C LEU A 76 9.95 9.43 11.02
N THR A 77 10.26 10.02 12.18
CA THR A 77 10.84 9.30 13.31
C THR A 77 9.76 8.88 14.31
N ASN A 78 9.96 7.78 15.04
CA ASN A 78 9.09 7.38 16.15
C ASN A 78 9.90 6.82 17.32
N THR A 79 10.52 7.70 18.08
CA THR A 79 11.30 7.36 19.27
C THR A 79 10.42 7.03 20.48
N ASN A 80 9.12 7.29 20.39
CA ASN A 80 8.15 7.00 21.45
C ASN A 80 7.65 5.56 21.45
N TYR A 81 7.70 4.87 20.30
CA TYR A 81 7.18 3.52 20.17
C TYR A 81 7.73 2.58 21.28
N PRO A 82 6.91 1.71 21.90
CA PRO A 82 5.49 1.48 21.62
C PRO A 82 4.51 2.35 22.44
N LYS A 83 4.94 3.42 23.04
CA LYS A 83 4.10 4.30 23.88
C LYS A 83 3.39 5.35 23.02
N CYS A 84 2.06 5.33 23.02
CA CYS A 84 1.21 6.30 22.34
C CYS A 84 0.07 6.79 23.27
N PRO A 85 -0.17 8.10 23.44
CA PRO A 85 0.74 9.17 23.03
C PRO A 85 2.03 9.15 23.82
N GLY A 86 3.11 9.63 23.21
CA GLY A 86 4.41 9.76 23.82
C GLY A 86 4.73 11.22 24.22
N GLU A 87 6.03 11.50 24.38
CA GLU A 87 6.56 12.85 24.54
C GLU A 87 6.65 13.55 23.17
N PRO A 88 6.53 14.89 23.09
CA PRO A 88 6.64 15.64 21.84
C PRO A 88 8.12 15.74 21.38
N LYS A 89 8.63 14.69 20.74
CA LYS A 89 10.02 14.58 20.28
C LYS A 89 10.21 13.83 18.96
N ASP A 90 9.14 13.28 18.39
CA ASP A 90 9.22 12.67 17.07
C ASP A 90 9.19 13.75 15.99
N SER A 91 9.90 13.52 14.88
CA SER A 91 10.23 14.55 13.91
C SER A 91 9.89 14.13 12.49
N ILE A 92 9.64 15.14 11.66
CA ILE A 92 9.65 15.05 10.20
C ILE A 92 10.98 15.64 9.73
N LEU A 93 11.82 14.83 9.10
CA LEU A 93 13.15 15.19 8.63
C LEU A 93 13.20 15.11 7.10
N ILE A 94 13.95 16.03 6.48
CA ILE A 94 14.21 16.01 5.05
C ILE A 94 15.70 15.77 4.83
N PHE A 95 16.02 14.77 3.99
CA PHE A 95 17.37 14.44 3.61
C PHE A 95 17.55 14.66 2.10
N GLU A 96 18.62 15.36 1.74
CA GLU A 96 18.93 15.74 0.36
C GLU A 96 20.37 15.33 0.02
N ASP A 97 20.51 14.56 -1.06
CA ASP A 97 21.76 14.25 -1.72
C ASP A 97 22.04 15.38 -2.73
N ALA A 98 22.85 16.37 -2.31
CA ALA A 98 23.02 17.61 -3.04
C ALA A 98 24.02 17.48 -4.22
N ASP A 99 25.02 16.60 -4.10
CA ASP A 99 26.05 16.38 -5.10
C ASP A 99 25.84 15.15 -5.99
N GLY A 100 24.90 14.26 -5.61
CA GLY A 100 24.50 13.09 -6.38
C GLY A 100 25.40 11.87 -6.15
N ASP A 101 26.14 11.82 -5.02
CA ASP A 101 26.99 10.68 -4.67
C ASP A 101 26.21 9.54 -3.98
N GLY A 102 24.96 9.79 -3.64
CA GLY A 102 24.03 8.85 -2.99
C GLY A 102 24.03 8.91 -1.47
N ARG A 103 24.70 9.92 -0.88
CA ARG A 103 24.64 10.26 0.55
C ARG A 103 23.85 11.54 0.72
N ALA A 104 23.29 11.73 1.88
CA ALA A 104 22.57 12.96 2.19
C ALA A 104 23.47 13.89 3.02
N GLU A 105 23.97 14.97 2.40
CA GLU A 105 24.79 16.01 3.06
C GLU A 105 23.92 17.01 3.79
N LYS A 106 22.69 17.20 3.33
CA LYS A 106 21.78 18.19 3.90
C LYS A 106 20.65 17.51 4.64
N ARG A 107 20.51 17.88 5.92
CA ARG A 107 19.41 17.49 6.80
C ARG A 107 18.63 18.74 7.21
N THR A 108 17.32 18.73 6.97
CA THR A 108 16.40 19.80 7.41
C THR A 108 15.38 19.21 8.39
N VAL A 109 15.07 19.92 9.45
CA VAL A 109 13.98 19.59 10.38
C VAL A 109 12.77 20.38 9.92
N PHE A 110 11.76 19.68 9.38
CA PHE A 110 10.50 20.29 8.98
C PHE A 110 9.59 20.53 10.20
N TYR A 111 9.49 19.52 11.09
CA TYR A 111 8.73 19.61 12.33
C TYR A 111 9.28 18.62 13.37
N ASP A 112 9.28 18.97 14.66
CA ASP A 112 9.96 18.21 15.73
C ASP A 112 9.14 18.03 17.03
N LYS A 113 7.81 18.20 16.94
CA LYS A 113 6.92 18.15 18.12
C LYS A 113 5.84 17.07 18.01
N LEU A 114 6.05 16.04 17.19
CA LEU A 114 5.14 14.90 17.13
C LEU A 114 5.27 14.04 18.38
N THR A 115 4.15 13.49 18.85
CA THR A 115 4.12 12.65 20.06
C THR A 115 4.15 11.16 19.75
N PHE A 116 3.73 10.78 18.58
CA PHE A 116 3.75 9.45 17.98
C PHE A 116 3.37 9.59 16.51
N SER A 117 4.09 8.92 15.63
CA SER A 117 3.84 9.03 14.21
C SER A 117 4.07 7.69 13.51
N SER A 118 3.35 7.41 12.42
CA SER A 118 3.37 6.10 11.77
C SER A 118 3.19 6.10 10.26
N GLY A 119 2.71 7.17 9.65
CA GLY A 119 2.55 7.29 8.21
C GLY A 119 2.82 8.69 7.70
N ILE A 120 3.42 8.83 6.51
CA ILE A 120 3.75 10.11 5.89
C ILE A 120 3.52 10.07 4.38
N ALA A 121 2.98 11.15 3.83
CA ALA A 121 2.96 11.44 2.39
C ALA A 121 3.13 12.93 2.14
N VAL A 122 3.79 13.29 1.04
CA VAL A 122 3.95 14.68 0.57
C VAL A 122 3.06 14.88 -0.66
N GLY A 123 2.43 16.03 -0.76
CA GLY A 123 1.60 16.41 -1.90
C GLY A 123 0.40 17.26 -1.52
N HIS A 124 -0.22 17.86 -2.51
CA HIS A 124 -1.34 18.79 -2.35
C HIS A 124 -1.03 19.97 -1.43
N GLY A 125 0.15 20.56 -1.61
CA GLY A 125 0.61 21.77 -0.91
C GLY A 125 1.00 21.52 0.54
N GLY A 126 1.48 20.33 0.89
CA GLY A 126 1.95 20.04 2.25
C GLY A 126 2.23 18.57 2.56
N VAL A 127 2.27 18.28 3.84
CA VAL A 127 2.66 16.98 4.39
C VAL A 127 1.52 16.37 5.20
N TRP A 128 1.16 15.13 4.86
CA TRP A 128 0.14 14.34 5.53
C TRP A 128 0.81 13.37 6.50
N VAL A 129 0.38 13.39 7.76
CA VAL A 129 1.02 12.59 8.82
C VAL A 129 -0.02 11.82 9.62
N GLY A 130 0.20 10.52 9.74
CA GLY A 130 -0.52 9.67 10.67
C GLY A 130 0.06 9.81 12.07
N ALA A 131 -0.66 10.47 12.96
CA ALA A 131 -0.28 10.69 14.35
C ALA A 131 -1.49 10.41 15.27
N PRO A 132 -1.81 9.13 15.56
CA PRO A 132 -2.99 8.79 16.35
C PRO A 132 -3.12 9.61 17.62
N PRO A 133 -4.32 10.14 17.95
CA PRO A 133 -5.61 9.81 17.33
C PRO A 133 -5.93 10.58 16.04
N ASN A 134 -5.00 11.30 15.44
CA ASN A 134 -5.24 12.24 14.36
C ASN A 134 -4.55 11.86 13.06
N LEU A 135 -5.20 12.15 11.94
CA LEU A 135 -4.57 12.38 10.65
C LEU A 135 -4.33 13.88 10.53
N LEU A 136 -3.08 14.29 10.43
CA LEU A 136 -2.65 15.68 10.37
C LEU A 136 -2.26 16.09 8.94
N PHE A 137 -2.48 17.35 8.62
CA PHE A 137 -1.96 18.00 7.41
C PHE A 137 -1.17 19.24 7.81
N PHE A 138 0.08 19.29 7.39
CA PHE A 138 0.99 20.42 7.57
C PHE A 138 1.08 21.18 6.26
N PRO A 139 0.50 22.38 6.14
CA PRO A 139 0.60 23.17 4.90
C PRO A 139 2.04 23.67 4.70
N ASP A 140 2.54 23.55 3.47
CA ASP A 140 3.80 24.12 2.98
C ASP A 140 3.60 24.49 1.50
N LYS A 141 2.86 25.56 1.26
CA LYS A 141 2.45 25.97 -0.09
C LYS A 141 3.56 26.68 -0.86
N ASN A 142 4.51 27.27 -0.14
CA ASN A 142 5.63 27.99 -0.73
C ASN A 142 6.84 27.08 -0.96
N GLY A 143 6.84 25.84 -0.43
CA GLY A 143 7.88 24.85 -0.61
C GLY A 143 9.22 25.23 0.04
N ASP A 144 9.19 26.00 1.15
CA ASP A 144 10.40 26.45 1.85
C ASP A 144 10.90 25.48 2.92
N ASP A 145 10.29 24.29 2.98
CA ASP A 145 10.63 23.23 3.94
C ASP A 145 10.26 23.57 5.39
N LYS A 146 9.22 24.41 5.59
CA LYS A 146 8.66 24.78 6.89
C LYS A 146 7.14 24.79 6.83
N PRO A 147 6.45 24.37 7.90
CA PRO A 147 5.00 24.52 7.95
C PRO A 147 4.57 25.99 7.88
N ASP A 148 3.66 26.34 6.97
CA ASP A 148 3.07 27.70 6.89
C ASP A 148 2.20 28.04 8.10
N ALA A 149 1.69 27.02 8.81
CA ALA A 149 0.79 27.16 9.95
C ALA A 149 0.87 25.92 10.86
N GLU A 150 0.21 25.97 12.02
CA GLU A 150 -0.03 24.80 12.86
C GLU A 150 -0.77 23.69 12.06
N PRO A 151 -0.51 22.41 12.33
CA PRO A 151 -1.12 21.32 11.56
C PRO A 151 -2.65 21.28 11.70
N GLU A 152 -3.31 21.11 10.57
CA GLU A 152 -4.75 20.85 10.49
C GLU A 152 -5.04 19.40 10.94
N VAL A 153 -5.98 19.21 11.87
CA VAL A 153 -6.57 17.89 12.13
C VAL A 153 -7.60 17.59 11.05
N VAL A 154 -7.23 16.78 10.08
CA VAL A 154 -8.10 16.43 8.94
C VAL A 154 -9.15 15.40 9.34
N LEU A 155 -8.72 14.39 10.07
CA LEU A 155 -9.56 13.33 10.64
C LEU A 155 -9.06 13.01 12.06
N ASP A 156 -9.99 12.63 12.94
CA ASP A 156 -9.69 12.14 14.27
C ASP A 156 -10.37 10.79 14.56
N GLY A 157 -10.15 10.25 15.77
CA GLY A 157 -10.76 9.00 16.20
C GLY A 157 -10.01 7.73 15.79
N TRP A 158 -8.75 7.85 15.42
CA TRP A 158 -7.86 6.73 15.21
C TRP A 158 -7.44 6.11 16.55
N GLY A 159 -7.59 4.78 16.67
CA GLY A 159 -7.20 4.02 17.85
C GLY A 159 -5.68 3.82 17.94
N ASN A 160 -5.23 3.43 19.12
CA ASN A 160 -3.82 3.15 19.42
C ASN A 160 -3.66 1.98 20.42
N GLU A 161 -4.63 1.10 20.50
CA GLU A 161 -4.60 -0.07 21.39
C GLU A 161 -3.50 -1.03 20.99
N ASP A 162 -3.27 -1.19 19.69
CA ASP A 162 -2.09 -1.84 19.13
C ASP A 162 -1.29 -0.83 18.31
N THR A 163 -0.13 -0.44 18.81
CA THR A 163 0.68 0.62 18.22
C THR A 163 1.58 0.16 17.06
N HIS A 164 1.53 -1.12 16.69
CA HIS A 164 2.35 -1.63 15.58
C HIS A 164 1.87 -1.13 14.24
N GLU A 165 0.54 -1.15 14.03
CA GLU A 165 -0.05 -0.97 12.73
C GLU A 165 -1.20 0.04 12.75
N THR A 166 -1.08 1.07 13.57
CA THR A 166 -2.08 2.13 13.60
C THR A 166 -1.77 3.23 12.60
N LEU A 167 -2.71 3.52 11.70
CA LEU A 167 -2.69 4.67 10.78
C LEU A 167 -1.35 4.80 10.02
N ASN A 168 -0.95 3.77 9.30
CA ASN A 168 0.36 3.70 8.64
C ASN A 168 0.26 3.60 7.11
N ASP A 169 1.43 3.53 6.47
CA ASP A 169 1.62 3.19 5.06
C ASP A 169 0.89 4.11 4.08
N PHE A 170 1.19 5.40 4.14
CA PHE A 170 0.56 6.38 3.26
C PHE A 170 1.14 6.34 1.86
N ILE A 171 0.25 6.23 0.86
CA ILE A 171 0.64 6.21 -0.55
C ILE A 171 -0.46 6.85 -1.42
N TRP A 172 -0.04 7.60 -2.47
CA TRP A 172 -0.95 8.14 -3.47
C TRP A 172 -1.35 7.05 -4.46
N GLY A 173 -2.66 6.79 -4.58
CA GLY A 173 -3.21 5.87 -5.56
C GLY A 173 -3.21 6.43 -6.99
N PRO A 174 -3.35 5.57 -8.00
CA PRO A 174 -3.46 6.01 -9.39
C PRO A 174 -4.68 6.89 -9.65
N ASP A 175 -5.72 6.78 -8.84
CA ASP A 175 -6.95 7.59 -8.87
C ASP A 175 -6.81 8.95 -8.16
N GLY A 176 -5.63 9.27 -7.61
CA GLY A 176 -5.36 10.54 -6.92
C GLY A 176 -5.83 10.62 -5.47
N TRP A 177 -6.30 9.51 -4.88
CA TRP A 177 -6.61 9.44 -3.46
C TRP A 177 -5.37 9.10 -2.63
N LEU A 178 -5.32 9.60 -1.40
CA LEU A 178 -4.38 9.14 -0.38
C LEU A 178 -4.92 7.85 0.24
N TYR A 179 -4.13 6.79 0.16
CA TYR A 179 -4.42 5.51 0.80
C TYR A 179 -3.56 5.31 2.04
N GLY A 180 -4.06 4.50 2.97
CA GLY A 180 -3.30 4.04 4.10
C GLY A 180 -3.92 2.78 4.71
N THR A 181 -3.24 2.22 5.69
CA THR A 181 -3.64 0.96 6.31
C THR A 181 -3.80 1.08 7.83
N GLN A 182 -4.51 0.12 8.41
CA GLN A 182 -4.62 -0.05 9.86
C GLN A 182 -4.83 -1.52 10.20
N GLY A 183 -4.18 -1.98 11.26
CA GLY A 183 -4.20 -3.36 11.72
C GLY A 183 -5.42 -3.77 12.53
N VAL A 184 -5.41 -5.05 12.97
CA VAL A 184 -6.59 -5.78 13.45
C VAL A 184 -7.00 -5.47 14.89
N PHE A 185 -6.05 -5.18 15.78
CA PHE A 185 -6.33 -4.98 17.21
C PHE A 185 -6.35 -3.50 17.63
N THR A 186 -6.47 -2.62 16.65
CA THR A 186 -6.68 -1.18 16.82
C THR A 186 -8.11 -0.84 16.43
N PHE A 187 -8.86 -0.19 17.32
CA PHE A 187 -10.27 0.09 17.15
C PHE A 187 -10.48 1.59 16.91
N SER A 188 -10.76 1.95 15.69
CA SER A 188 -10.94 3.35 15.29
C SER A 188 -12.39 3.65 14.94
N ASN A 189 -12.83 4.87 15.27
CA ASN A 189 -14.12 5.41 14.85
C ASN A 189 -13.84 6.79 14.23
N VAL A 190 -13.51 6.78 12.94
CA VAL A 190 -12.86 7.88 12.22
C VAL A 190 -13.87 8.83 11.62
N GLY A 191 -13.63 10.12 11.78
CA GLY A 191 -14.43 11.18 11.17
C GLY A 191 -13.71 12.52 11.18
N LYS A 192 -14.32 13.53 10.56
CA LYS A 192 -13.86 14.91 10.71
C LYS A 192 -14.05 15.34 12.17
N PRO A 193 -13.21 16.25 12.70
CA PRO A 193 -13.42 16.81 14.03
C PRO A 193 -14.85 17.30 14.24
N GLY A 194 -15.46 16.95 15.37
CA GLY A 194 -16.84 17.30 15.67
C GLY A 194 -17.93 16.38 15.07
N THR A 195 -17.59 15.42 14.20
CA THR A 195 -18.57 14.46 13.68
C THR A 195 -19.13 13.59 14.81
N PRO A 196 -20.47 13.42 14.95
CA PRO A 196 -21.07 12.55 15.93
C PRO A 196 -20.59 11.11 15.81
N LYS A 197 -20.45 10.41 16.94
CA LYS A 197 -19.87 9.05 16.99
C LYS A 197 -20.59 8.04 16.09
N ASN A 198 -21.90 8.14 15.97
CA ASN A 198 -22.74 7.26 15.15
C ASN A 198 -22.66 7.54 13.64
N GLU A 199 -22.07 8.66 13.23
CA GLU A 199 -21.89 9.04 11.82
C GLU A 199 -20.45 8.78 11.33
N ARG A 200 -19.55 8.37 12.22
CA ARG A 200 -18.16 8.08 11.92
C ARG A 200 -17.98 6.68 11.32
N THR A 201 -16.90 6.48 10.61
CA THR A 201 -16.54 5.19 10.01
C THR A 201 -15.76 4.33 11.00
N ASN A 202 -16.28 3.15 11.32
CA ASN A 202 -15.55 2.17 12.11
C ASN A 202 -14.47 1.48 11.25
N ILE A 203 -13.25 1.43 11.78
CA ILE A 203 -12.09 0.78 11.16
C ILE A 203 -11.42 -0.14 12.17
N THR A 204 -11.18 -1.37 11.73
CA THR A 204 -10.38 -2.38 12.40
C THR A 204 -9.92 -3.40 11.36
N ALA A 205 -8.63 -3.48 11.09
CA ALA A 205 -8.04 -4.13 9.92
C ALA A 205 -8.68 -3.67 8.61
N ALA A 206 -8.11 -2.66 7.99
CA ALA A 206 -8.62 -2.12 6.74
C ALA A 206 -7.54 -1.39 5.94
N VAL A 207 -7.75 -1.34 4.63
CA VAL A 207 -7.21 -0.29 3.77
C VAL A 207 -8.27 0.80 3.69
N TRP A 208 -7.87 2.03 3.94
CA TRP A 208 -8.72 3.21 3.86
C TRP A 208 -8.18 4.17 2.79
N ARG A 209 -9.02 5.12 2.35
CA ARG A 209 -8.59 6.20 1.46
C ARG A 209 -9.24 7.53 1.81
N LEU A 210 -8.54 8.60 1.51
CA LEU A 210 -8.97 9.99 1.69
C LEU A 210 -8.77 10.77 0.40
N HIS A 211 -9.81 11.43 -0.07
CA HIS A 211 -9.68 12.34 -1.21
C HIS A 211 -9.07 13.68 -0.76
N PRO A 212 -7.90 14.10 -1.29
CA PRO A 212 -7.13 15.23 -0.73
C PRO A 212 -7.86 16.56 -0.80
N LYS A 213 -8.67 16.81 -1.85
CA LYS A 213 -9.38 18.08 -2.05
C LYS A 213 -10.74 18.14 -1.34
N THR A 214 -11.55 17.06 -1.41
CA THR A 214 -12.90 17.05 -0.83
C THR A 214 -12.93 16.61 0.63
N ARG A 215 -11.84 16.03 1.12
CA ARG A 215 -11.75 15.40 2.46
C ARG A 215 -12.80 14.28 2.65
N LYS A 216 -13.25 13.64 1.54
CA LYS A 216 -14.08 12.44 1.62
C LYS A 216 -13.22 11.28 2.08
N PHE A 217 -13.68 10.58 3.12
CA PHE A 217 -12.99 9.44 3.72
C PHE A 217 -13.80 8.16 3.51
N GLU A 218 -13.11 7.06 3.16
CA GLU A 218 -13.74 5.79 2.89
C GLU A 218 -12.89 4.63 3.44
N ARG A 219 -13.55 3.61 4.01
CA ARG A 219 -12.97 2.29 4.17
C ARG A 219 -13.03 1.61 2.80
N TRP A 220 -11.86 1.35 2.20
CA TRP A 220 -11.78 0.87 0.82
C TRP A 220 -11.94 -0.66 0.72
N CYS A 221 -11.26 -1.42 1.60
CA CYS A 221 -11.50 -2.85 1.83
C CYS A 221 -11.19 -3.18 3.30
N GLU A 222 -11.62 -4.34 3.79
CA GLU A 222 -11.48 -4.68 5.20
C GLU A 222 -11.04 -6.13 5.44
N GLY A 223 -10.41 -6.39 6.57
CA GLY A 223 -9.92 -7.71 6.98
C GLY A 223 -8.41 -7.82 6.94
N ALA A 224 -7.90 -9.04 6.83
CA ALA A 224 -6.51 -9.44 7.02
C ALA A 224 -6.05 -9.33 8.50
N SER A 225 -4.86 -8.83 8.74
CA SER A 225 -4.24 -8.76 10.05
C SER A 225 -3.66 -7.38 10.26
N ASN A 226 -2.36 -7.33 10.44
CA ASN A 226 -1.57 -6.14 10.65
C ASN A 226 -0.96 -5.74 9.32
N GLN A 227 -1.67 -4.90 8.57
CA GLN A 227 -1.21 -4.41 7.29
C GLN A 227 -0.09 -3.39 7.49
N TRP A 228 0.99 -3.59 6.70
CA TRP A 228 2.08 -2.64 6.58
C TRP A 228 2.72 -2.79 5.21
N GLY A 229 2.47 -1.86 4.33
CA GLY A 229 2.94 -1.86 2.96
C GLY A 229 1.85 -2.17 1.94
N MET A 230 1.59 -1.21 1.07
CA MET A 230 0.65 -1.30 -0.05
C MET A 230 1.25 -0.64 -1.28
N ASP A 231 1.05 -1.23 -2.46
CA ASP A 231 1.45 -0.61 -3.73
C ASP A 231 0.60 -1.11 -4.90
N TRP A 232 0.74 -0.46 -6.06
CA TRP A 232 0.08 -0.78 -7.32
C TRP A 232 1.08 -1.22 -8.37
N ASN A 233 0.69 -2.23 -9.15
CA ASN A 233 1.44 -2.65 -10.33
C ASN A 233 1.19 -1.72 -11.55
N ASP A 234 1.86 -2.00 -12.68
CA ASP A 234 1.75 -1.18 -13.90
C ASP A 234 0.31 -1.10 -14.47
N HIS A 235 -0.56 -2.05 -14.12
CA HIS A 235 -1.97 -2.08 -14.52
C HIS A 235 -2.92 -1.49 -13.45
N GLY A 236 -2.38 -0.96 -12.37
CA GLY A 236 -3.16 -0.41 -11.27
C GLY A 236 -3.90 -1.47 -10.44
N GLU A 237 -3.41 -2.70 -10.43
CA GLU A 237 -3.86 -3.70 -9.47
C GLU A 237 -3.11 -3.48 -8.15
N ALA A 238 -3.87 -3.40 -7.06
CA ALA A 238 -3.32 -3.07 -5.74
C ALA A 238 -3.03 -4.34 -4.94
N PHE A 239 -1.93 -4.31 -4.20
CA PHE A 239 -1.55 -5.38 -3.29
C PHE A 239 -1.13 -4.81 -1.95
N PHE A 240 -1.30 -5.58 -0.88
CA PHE A 240 -0.76 -5.21 0.44
C PHE A 240 -0.17 -6.42 1.17
N ALA A 241 0.84 -6.14 1.98
CA ALA A 241 1.44 -7.10 2.89
C ALA A 241 0.80 -7.00 4.29
N ALA A 242 0.75 -8.13 5.03
CA ALA A 242 0.27 -8.16 6.41
C ALA A 242 1.10 -9.14 7.24
N CYS A 243 1.23 -8.85 8.55
CA CYS A 243 1.89 -9.70 9.52
C CYS A 243 0.99 -10.83 10.04
N VAL A 244 1.60 -11.82 10.70
CA VAL A 244 1.02 -12.88 11.53
C VAL A 244 0.30 -13.98 10.75
N ILE A 245 -0.69 -13.65 9.91
CA ILE A 245 -1.35 -14.58 8.98
C ILE A 245 -0.64 -14.54 7.62
N PRO A 246 -0.98 -15.40 6.65
CA PRO A 246 -0.33 -15.35 5.33
C PRO A 246 -0.32 -13.95 4.76
N HIS A 247 0.82 -13.56 4.21
CA HIS A 247 1.29 -12.19 4.14
C HIS A 247 0.81 -11.38 2.93
N MET A 248 0.33 -12.00 1.83
CA MET A 248 0.08 -11.31 0.58
C MET A 248 -1.40 -11.29 0.19
N TRP A 249 -1.90 -10.13 -0.21
CA TRP A 249 -3.30 -9.88 -0.49
C TRP A 249 -3.46 -9.05 -1.76
N HIS A 250 -4.38 -9.45 -2.63
CA HIS A 250 -4.86 -8.62 -3.73
C HIS A 250 -5.91 -7.66 -3.18
N ALA A 251 -5.62 -6.38 -3.14
CA ALA A 251 -6.50 -5.36 -2.58
C ALA A 251 -7.59 -4.98 -3.60
N ILE A 252 -8.84 -5.31 -3.29
CA ILE A 252 -9.99 -5.10 -4.18
C ILE A 252 -10.99 -4.18 -3.47
N GLN A 253 -11.47 -3.16 -4.17
CA GLN A 253 -12.48 -2.24 -3.63
C GLN A 253 -13.72 -2.98 -3.13
N GLY A 254 -14.08 -2.79 -1.85
CA GLY A 254 -15.22 -3.43 -1.21
C GLY A 254 -15.01 -4.88 -0.78
N ALA A 255 -13.80 -5.42 -0.91
CA ALA A 255 -13.47 -6.78 -0.47
C ALA A 255 -13.45 -6.92 1.05
N ARG A 256 -13.75 -8.14 1.51
CA ARG A 256 -13.66 -8.55 2.91
C ARG A 256 -12.79 -9.79 3.01
N TYR A 257 -11.67 -9.64 3.70
CA TYR A 257 -10.63 -10.67 3.77
C TYR A 257 -10.68 -11.43 5.07
N GLN A 258 -10.18 -12.66 5.04
CA GLN A 258 -9.97 -13.46 6.23
C GLN A 258 -9.21 -12.66 7.29
N ARG A 259 -9.76 -12.59 8.49
CA ARG A 259 -9.20 -11.83 9.61
C ARG A 259 -8.36 -12.71 10.51
N GLN A 260 -7.35 -12.11 11.15
CA GLN A 260 -6.65 -12.74 12.26
C GLN A 260 -7.54 -12.83 13.50
N GLY A 261 -8.40 -11.84 13.72
CA GLY A 261 -9.31 -11.78 14.85
C GLY A 261 -10.45 -10.80 14.63
N GLY A 262 -11.46 -10.85 15.53
CA GLY A 262 -12.65 -10.02 15.45
C GLY A 262 -13.58 -10.38 14.29
N GLN A 263 -14.55 -9.51 14.02
CA GLN A 263 -15.57 -9.69 12.98
C GLN A 263 -15.58 -8.52 12.01
N HIS A 264 -16.09 -8.74 10.81
CA HIS A 264 -16.40 -7.67 9.87
C HIS A 264 -17.53 -6.78 10.40
N VAL A 265 -17.54 -5.52 9.95
CA VAL A 265 -18.61 -4.57 10.31
C VAL A 265 -19.98 -5.10 9.84
N ASN A 266 -20.04 -5.72 8.66
CA ASN A 266 -21.26 -6.38 8.20
C ASN A 266 -21.31 -7.84 8.69
N PRO A 267 -22.26 -8.20 9.61
CA PRO A 267 -22.37 -9.56 10.15
C PRO A 267 -22.82 -10.60 9.11
N HIS A 268 -23.33 -10.16 7.96
CA HIS A 268 -23.77 -11.03 6.86
C HIS A 268 -22.69 -11.24 5.80
N THR A 269 -21.43 -11.04 6.13
CA THR A 269 -20.30 -11.37 5.25
C THR A 269 -20.28 -12.86 4.89
N TYR A 270 -20.59 -13.73 5.84
CA TYR A 270 -20.71 -15.19 5.79
C TYR A 270 -19.44 -15.95 5.44
N GLU A 271 -18.65 -15.48 4.49
CA GLU A 271 -17.35 -16.05 4.13
C GLU A 271 -16.41 -14.95 3.65
N ASP A 272 -15.11 -15.13 3.88
CA ASP A 272 -14.04 -14.17 3.63
C ASP A 272 -13.20 -14.60 2.45
N ILE A 273 -12.73 -13.62 1.65
CA ILE A 273 -11.71 -13.84 0.64
C ILE A 273 -10.40 -14.24 1.33
N LYS A 274 -9.76 -15.29 0.82
CA LYS A 274 -8.51 -15.81 1.37
C LYS A 274 -7.30 -15.03 0.84
N THR A 275 -6.15 -15.22 1.49
CA THR A 275 -4.87 -14.72 1.03
C THR A 275 -4.53 -15.25 -0.36
N ILE A 276 -3.73 -14.47 -1.11
CA ILE A 276 -3.12 -14.90 -2.38
C ILE A 276 -1.69 -15.42 -2.21
N ALA A 277 -1.18 -15.48 -0.97
CA ALA A 277 0.17 -15.93 -0.68
C ALA A 277 0.40 -17.38 -1.13
N TRP A 278 1.53 -17.65 -1.79
CA TRP A 278 1.94 -18.98 -2.25
C TRP A 278 2.11 -20.00 -1.10
N GLY A 279 2.36 -19.49 0.11
CA GLY A 279 2.62 -20.27 1.29
C GLY A 279 2.97 -19.38 2.49
N ARG A 280 3.84 -19.85 3.35
CA ARG A 280 4.27 -19.15 4.56
C ARG A 280 5.80 -19.22 4.72
N TYR A 281 6.41 -18.11 5.13
CA TYR A 281 7.81 -18.10 5.56
C TYR A 281 7.94 -18.56 7.01
N GLU A 282 9.18 -18.75 7.49
CA GLU A 282 9.50 -19.36 8.78
C GLU A 282 8.95 -18.58 9.98
N LYS A 283 9.04 -17.26 9.91
CA LYS A 283 8.51 -16.34 10.91
C LYS A 283 7.73 -15.23 10.22
N ALA A 284 6.77 -14.67 10.94
CA ALA A 284 5.90 -13.64 10.41
C ALA A 284 6.14 -12.32 11.14
N ALA A 285 6.72 -11.36 10.45
CA ALA A 285 6.62 -9.93 10.70
C ALA A 285 7.04 -9.22 9.40
N TYR A 286 6.09 -9.17 8.48
CA TYR A 286 6.28 -8.58 7.17
C TYR A 286 5.87 -7.11 7.23
N CYS A 287 6.73 -6.23 6.71
CA CYS A 287 6.48 -4.80 6.72
C CYS A 287 7.05 -4.12 5.49
N GLY A 288 6.43 -3.01 5.14
CA GLY A 288 6.72 -2.23 3.97
C GLY A 288 6.66 -3.05 2.69
N MET A 289 5.86 -2.63 1.73
CA MET A 289 5.80 -3.31 0.45
C MET A 289 5.97 -2.29 -0.66
N MET A 290 6.69 -2.67 -1.68
CA MET A 290 6.88 -1.92 -2.91
C MET A 290 6.74 -2.86 -4.09
N ILE A 291 6.07 -2.42 -5.15
CA ILE A 291 6.19 -3.04 -6.47
C ILE A 291 7.20 -2.22 -7.26
N TYR A 292 8.30 -2.86 -7.64
CA TYR A 292 9.35 -2.15 -8.35
C TYR A 292 8.96 -1.84 -9.80
N LEU A 293 8.72 -0.58 -10.08
CA LEU A 293 8.42 -0.07 -11.42
C LEU A 293 9.49 0.95 -11.90
N GLY A 294 10.68 0.92 -11.29
CA GLY A 294 11.86 1.66 -11.74
C GLY A 294 12.44 1.09 -13.04
N ASP A 295 13.48 1.73 -13.56
CA ASP A 295 14.14 1.34 -14.81
C ASP A 295 15.63 1.01 -14.66
N LEU A 296 16.16 1.00 -13.43
CA LEU A 296 17.56 0.67 -13.15
C LEU A 296 17.79 -0.83 -12.97
N PHE A 297 16.92 -1.51 -12.20
CA PHE A 297 17.11 -2.92 -11.92
C PHE A 297 16.85 -3.77 -13.17
N PRO A 298 17.50 -4.94 -13.31
CA PRO A 298 17.25 -5.87 -14.41
C PRO A 298 15.75 -6.19 -14.56
N ALA A 299 15.31 -6.41 -15.80
CA ALA A 299 13.90 -6.58 -16.18
C ALA A 299 13.15 -7.65 -15.35
N GLN A 300 13.85 -8.67 -14.84
CA GLN A 300 13.27 -9.72 -14.01
C GLN A 300 12.73 -9.23 -12.64
N TYR A 301 13.14 -8.03 -12.20
CA TYR A 301 12.69 -7.41 -10.97
C TYR A 301 11.55 -6.41 -11.19
N ARG A 302 11.34 -5.97 -12.45
CA ARG A 302 10.23 -5.07 -12.76
C ARG A 302 8.90 -5.77 -12.56
N ASP A 303 7.94 -5.06 -11.98
CA ASP A 303 6.60 -5.54 -11.62
C ASP A 303 6.62 -6.73 -10.62
N THR A 304 7.66 -6.76 -9.76
CA THR A 304 7.74 -7.71 -8.65
C THR A 304 7.64 -7.01 -7.31
N LEU A 305 7.18 -7.74 -6.30
CA LEU A 305 6.97 -7.23 -4.95
C LEU A 305 8.23 -7.38 -4.11
N PHE A 306 8.57 -6.33 -3.37
CA PHE A 306 9.61 -6.32 -2.37
C PHE A 306 9.00 -5.94 -1.02
N PHE A 307 9.28 -6.71 0.03
CA PHE A 307 8.85 -6.44 1.39
C PHE A 307 9.87 -6.98 2.39
N HIS A 308 9.87 -6.43 3.60
CA HIS A 308 10.83 -6.85 4.62
C HIS A 308 10.23 -7.88 5.57
N ASP A 309 11.11 -8.75 6.08
CA ASP A 309 10.87 -9.67 7.19
C ASP A 309 11.81 -9.28 8.32
N ILE A 310 11.30 -8.45 9.26
CA ILE A 310 12.10 -7.86 10.34
C ILE A 310 12.60 -8.86 11.38
N HIS A 311 11.98 -10.07 11.46
CA HIS A 311 12.48 -11.13 12.32
C HIS A 311 13.64 -11.89 11.70
N MET A 312 13.67 -11.99 10.37
CA MET A 312 14.67 -12.75 9.64
C MET A 312 15.78 -11.88 9.06
N ASN A 313 15.74 -10.55 9.26
CA ASN A 313 16.70 -9.58 8.72
C ASN A 313 16.85 -9.68 7.20
N LYS A 314 15.70 -9.74 6.49
CA LYS A 314 15.65 -10.00 5.04
C LYS A 314 14.70 -9.06 4.32
N GLN A 315 15.03 -8.80 3.06
CA GLN A 315 14.07 -8.31 2.07
C GLN A 315 13.69 -9.46 1.14
N ARG A 316 12.40 -9.77 1.09
CA ARG A 316 11.83 -10.82 0.26
C ARG A 316 11.47 -10.26 -1.11
N ASN A 317 11.49 -11.12 -2.13
CA ASN A 317 10.98 -10.82 -3.45
C ASN A 317 9.96 -11.88 -3.87
N GLU A 318 8.80 -11.41 -4.39
CA GLU A 318 7.74 -12.26 -4.91
C GLU A 318 7.23 -11.73 -6.25
N ARG A 319 6.56 -12.59 -6.99
CA ARG A 319 5.81 -12.23 -8.19
C ARG A 319 4.33 -12.42 -7.97
N VAL A 320 3.52 -11.62 -8.62
CA VAL A 320 2.08 -11.86 -8.72
C VAL A 320 1.75 -12.31 -10.13
N VAL A 321 1.01 -13.41 -10.24
CA VAL A 321 0.60 -13.97 -11.52
C VAL A 321 -0.92 -14.12 -11.56
N ARG A 322 -1.49 -13.96 -12.75
CA ARG A 322 -2.96 -14.07 -12.94
C ARG A 322 -3.49 -15.41 -12.47
N ASN A 323 -4.63 -15.36 -11.76
CA ASN A 323 -5.37 -16.53 -11.30
C ASN A 323 -6.88 -16.23 -11.32
N GLY A 324 -7.55 -16.66 -12.36
CA GLY A 324 -8.98 -16.35 -12.56
C GLY A 324 -9.24 -14.85 -12.63
N SER A 325 -10.13 -14.34 -11.79
CA SER A 325 -10.45 -12.91 -11.70
C SER A 325 -9.36 -12.07 -11.03
N GLY A 326 -8.49 -12.69 -10.24
CA GLY A 326 -7.45 -12.01 -9.48
C GLY A 326 -6.07 -12.58 -9.72
N PHE A 327 -5.30 -12.73 -8.65
CA PHE A 327 -3.88 -13.09 -8.67
C PHE A 327 -3.56 -14.14 -7.60
N LYS A 328 -2.40 -14.77 -7.73
CA LYS A 328 -1.69 -15.50 -6.68
C LYS A 328 -0.25 -15.01 -6.61
N SER A 329 0.38 -15.06 -5.45
CA SER A 329 1.79 -14.76 -5.35
C SER A 329 2.65 -16.01 -5.59
N GLU A 330 3.87 -15.80 -6.07
CA GLU A 330 4.88 -16.84 -6.27
C GLU A 330 6.20 -16.36 -5.68
N LYS A 331 6.87 -17.23 -4.90
CA LYS A 331 8.17 -16.93 -4.31
C LYS A 331 9.21 -16.73 -5.40
N ALA A 332 9.88 -15.56 -5.42
CA ALA A 332 11.01 -15.29 -6.30
C ALA A 332 12.38 -15.42 -5.56
N GLY A 333 12.38 -15.33 -4.23
CA GLY A 333 13.57 -15.52 -3.41
C GLY A 333 13.79 -14.44 -2.37
N ASP A 334 14.96 -14.45 -1.75
CA ASP A 334 15.42 -13.39 -0.86
C ASP A 334 16.27 -12.42 -1.70
N PHE A 335 15.90 -11.15 -1.73
CA PHE A 335 16.65 -10.14 -2.49
C PHE A 335 17.83 -9.59 -1.66
N LEU A 336 17.58 -9.27 -0.39
CA LEU A 336 18.62 -8.89 0.55
C LEU A 336 18.56 -9.78 1.78
N VAL A 337 19.72 -10.31 2.22
CA VAL A 337 19.88 -11.03 3.48
C VAL A 337 20.95 -10.33 4.27
N SER A 338 20.62 -9.88 5.49
CA SER A 338 21.60 -9.29 6.40
C SER A 338 22.07 -10.31 7.43
N ASP A 339 23.39 -10.43 7.58
CA ASP A 339 23.99 -11.17 8.71
C ASP A 339 24.08 -10.29 9.97
N ASP A 340 23.82 -8.99 9.86
CA ASP A 340 23.64 -8.10 11.01
C ASP A 340 22.27 -8.34 11.65
N LYS A 341 22.27 -8.75 12.91
CA LYS A 341 21.05 -9.11 13.66
C LYS A 341 20.22 -7.90 14.13
N TRP A 342 20.78 -6.70 14.01
CA TRP A 342 20.07 -5.47 14.33
C TRP A 342 19.31 -4.89 13.14
N PHE A 343 19.61 -5.29 11.91
CA PHE A 343 18.93 -4.82 10.72
C PHE A 343 17.41 -5.09 10.78
N ARG A 344 16.60 -4.03 10.65
CA ARG A 344 15.13 -4.05 10.66
C ARG A 344 14.60 -3.17 9.53
N GLY A 345 14.88 -3.55 8.28
CA GLY A 345 14.34 -2.84 7.13
C GLY A 345 12.82 -2.77 7.17
N LEU A 346 12.24 -1.60 6.90
CA LEU A 346 10.80 -1.36 6.95
C LEU A 346 10.22 -1.11 5.56
N SER A 347 10.28 0.13 5.06
CA SER A 347 9.57 0.53 3.85
C SER A 347 10.54 0.73 2.69
N PRO A 348 10.57 -0.15 1.67
CA PRO A 348 11.35 0.08 0.47
C PRO A 348 10.63 1.05 -0.47
N GLN A 349 11.37 1.94 -1.13
CA GLN A 349 10.85 2.84 -2.15
C GLN A 349 11.91 3.07 -3.24
N TYR A 350 11.53 3.01 -4.52
CA TYR A 350 12.43 3.40 -5.60
C TYR A 350 12.37 4.91 -5.87
N GLY A 351 13.50 5.46 -6.32
CA GLY A 351 13.66 6.88 -6.58
C GLY A 351 13.74 7.24 -8.06
N PRO A 352 14.01 8.53 -8.35
CA PRO A 352 14.11 9.03 -9.73
C PRO A 352 15.26 8.39 -10.52
N ASP A 353 16.32 7.94 -9.87
CA ASP A 353 17.43 7.21 -10.49
C ASP A 353 17.20 5.70 -10.61
N GLY A 354 16.01 5.22 -10.21
CA GLY A 354 15.65 3.80 -10.22
C GLY A 354 16.24 2.97 -9.08
N SER A 355 17.09 3.53 -8.23
CA SER A 355 17.60 2.88 -7.02
C SER A 355 16.49 2.71 -5.98
N VAL A 356 16.67 1.76 -5.07
CA VAL A 356 15.73 1.49 -3.98
C VAL A 356 16.30 1.97 -2.65
N PHE A 357 15.55 2.82 -1.97
CA PHE A 357 15.83 3.28 -0.61
C PHE A 357 15.13 2.37 0.40
N ILE A 358 15.79 2.09 1.52
CA ILE A 358 15.29 1.26 2.62
C ILE A 358 15.54 2.00 3.92
N ASN A 359 14.50 2.36 4.66
CA ASN A 359 14.67 2.82 6.04
C ASN A 359 14.82 1.61 6.96
N ASP A 360 15.76 1.70 7.86
CA ASP A 360 16.14 0.66 8.83
C ASP A 360 15.91 1.18 10.25
N TRP A 361 14.97 0.56 10.94
CA TRP A 361 14.67 0.83 12.34
C TRP A 361 15.88 0.57 13.26
N TYR A 362 16.77 -0.31 12.88
CA TYR A 362 18.02 -0.73 13.51
C TYR A 362 17.96 -0.87 15.03
N ASP A 363 17.43 -2.00 15.49
CA ASP A 363 17.24 -2.25 16.93
C ASP A 363 17.55 -3.73 17.27
N LYS A 364 17.95 -3.98 18.53
CA LYS A 364 18.17 -5.32 19.10
C LYS A 364 16.97 -6.24 18.89
N VAL A 365 15.76 -5.66 18.94
CA VAL A 365 14.49 -6.38 18.90
C VAL A 365 13.58 -5.79 17.82
N PRO A 366 12.79 -6.62 17.15
CA PRO A 366 11.99 -6.16 16.03
C PRO A 366 10.79 -5.31 16.45
N CYS A 367 10.13 -5.61 17.58
CA CYS A 367 8.91 -4.92 18.00
C CYS A 367 8.47 -5.31 19.42
N HIS A 368 7.48 -4.62 20.00
CA HIS A 368 6.78 -4.91 21.27
C HIS A 368 7.63 -4.92 22.53
N GLN A 369 8.74 -4.22 22.58
CA GLN A 369 9.66 -4.42 23.68
C GLN A 369 9.58 -3.32 24.73
N GLN A 370 9.82 -3.73 25.99
CA GLN A 370 10.13 -2.81 27.06
C GLN A 370 11.45 -2.09 26.79
N ARG A 371 11.60 -0.91 27.36
CA ARG A 371 12.70 0.01 27.04
C ARG A 371 14.09 -0.59 27.29
N GLU A 372 14.22 -1.47 28.27
CA GLU A 372 15.48 -2.17 28.59
C GLU A 372 15.95 -3.15 27.50
N PHE A 373 15.04 -3.61 26.62
CA PHE A 373 15.36 -4.52 25.52
C PHE A 373 15.56 -3.80 24.19
N THR A 374 15.44 -2.47 24.15
CA THR A 374 15.52 -1.67 22.92
C THR A 374 16.70 -0.73 22.95
N ASP A 375 17.11 -0.26 21.77
CA ASP A 375 18.06 0.84 21.61
C ASP A 375 17.47 1.88 20.68
N ARG A 376 17.01 3.01 21.24
CA ARG A 376 16.32 4.09 20.51
C ARG A 376 17.30 5.18 20.01
N SER A 377 18.59 4.91 20.03
CA SER A 377 19.62 5.86 19.58
C SER A 377 20.06 5.68 18.14
N ASN A 378 19.56 4.63 17.47
CA ASN A 378 19.98 4.25 16.12
C ASN A 378 18.85 4.41 15.08
N GLY A 379 19.25 4.48 13.83
CA GLY A 379 18.35 4.52 12.68
C GLY A 379 19.11 4.87 11.40
N ARG A 380 18.76 4.23 10.28
CA ARG A 380 19.54 4.34 9.05
C ARG A 380 18.67 4.35 7.82
N ILE A 381 19.21 4.87 6.72
CA ILE A 381 18.65 4.67 5.38
C ILE A 381 19.77 4.14 4.49
N TYR A 382 19.43 3.08 3.78
CA TYR A 382 20.31 2.49 2.76
C TYR A 382 19.74 2.72 1.37
N LYS A 383 20.64 2.81 0.37
CA LYS A 383 20.33 2.84 -1.05
C LYS A 383 20.86 1.58 -1.69
N ILE A 384 19.97 0.80 -2.32
CA ILE A 384 20.35 -0.34 -3.15
C ILE A 384 20.37 0.09 -4.59
N THR A 385 21.48 -0.15 -5.27
CA THR A 385 21.71 0.33 -6.62
C THR A 385 22.53 -0.66 -7.44
N THR A 386 22.86 -0.32 -8.70
CA THR A 386 23.75 -1.05 -9.59
C THR A 386 24.90 -0.16 -10.04
N ASP A 387 25.88 -0.70 -10.77
CA ASP A 387 26.97 0.10 -11.33
C ASP A 387 26.54 1.05 -12.44
N ASP A 388 25.36 0.80 -13.05
CA ASP A 388 24.80 1.60 -14.13
C ASP A 388 24.04 2.85 -13.67
N VAL A 389 23.92 3.07 -12.36
CA VAL A 389 23.18 4.21 -11.79
C VAL A 389 23.78 5.54 -12.25
N LYS A 390 22.90 6.47 -12.59
CA LYS A 390 23.26 7.84 -12.94
C LYS A 390 22.54 8.80 -11.99
N PRO A 391 23.25 9.81 -11.44
CA PRO A 391 22.61 10.86 -10.66
C PRO A 391 21.51 11.54 -11.47
N VAL A 392 20.37 11.77 -10.84
CA VAL A 392 19.22 12.45 -11.44
C VAL A 392 18.91 13.69 -10.62
N LYS A 393 18.93 14.87 -11.26
CA LYS A 393 18.38 16.10 -10.69
C LYS A 393 17.04 16.38 -11.32
N VAL A 394 16.02 16.49 -10.50
CA VAL A 394 14.64 16.69 -10.93
C VAL A 394 13.95 17.72 -10.02
N ASP A 395 12.99 18.42 -10.60
CA ASP A 395 12.08 19.35 -9.89
C ASP A 395 10.77 19.33 -10.67
N ILE A 396 9.90 18.40 -10.30
CA ILE A 396 8.63 18.14 -11.00
C ILE A 396 7.72 19.36 -10.93
N ALA A 397 7.72 20.06 -9.80
CA ALA A 397 6.90 21.25 -9.60
C ALA A 397 7.27 22.41 -10.54
N LYS A 398 8.45 22.43 -11.15
CA LYS A 398 8.84 23.45 -12.14
C LYS A 398 8.47 23.12 -13.58
N LEU A 399 8.04 21.88 -13.85
CA LEU A 399 7.69 21.46 -15.19
C LEU A 399 6.38 22.08 -15.65
N SER A 400 6.30 22.39 -16.94
CA SER A 400 5.06 22.81 -17.60
C SER A 400 4.07 21.65 -17.71
N GLU A 401 2.78 21.95 -17.88
CA GLU A 401 1.75 20.91 -18.06
C GLU A 401 2.05 19.94 -19.22
N PRO A 402 2.50 20.38 -20.43
CA PRO A 402 2.91 19.45 -21.48
C PRO A 402 4.07 18.53 -21.10
N GLU A 403 5.06 19.02 -20.32
CA GLU A 403 6.17 18.19 -19.82
C GLU A 403 5.69 17.16 -18.82
N LEU A 404 4.79 17.53 -17.90
CA LEU A 404 4.17 16.59 -16.95
C LEU A 404 3.35 15.51 -17.67
N ILE A 405 2.63 15.87 -18.74
CA ILE A 405 1.89 14.92 -19.58
C ILE A 405 2.86 13.98 -20.29
N GLN A 406 3.97 14.49 -20.82
CA GLN A 406 4.99 13.67 -21.47
C GLN A 406 5.61 12.66 -20.50
N LEU A 407 5.75 12.99 -19.22
CA LEU A 407 6.23 12.08 -18.18
C LEU A 407 5.29 10.87 -17.93
N GLN A 408 4.03 10.91 -18.36
CA GLN A 408 3.15 9.72 -18.32
C GLN A 408 3.65 8.59 -19.22
N LEU A 409 4.59 8.87 -20.13
CA LEU A 409 5.26 7.88 -20.99
C LEU A 409 6.61 7.39 -20.44
N HIS A 410 7.04 7.89 -19.27
CA HIS A 410 8.36 7.57 -18.72
C HIS A 410 8.45 6.09 -18.29
N LYS A 411 9.64 5.48 -18.42
CA LYS A 411 9.88 4.07 -18.06
C LYS A 411 9.91 3.85 -16.55
N ASN A 412 10.55 4.77 -15.81
CA ASN A 412 10.55 4.76 -14.36
C ASN A 412 9.23 5.40 -13.87
N ASP A 413 8.42 4.62 -13.20
CA ASP A 413 7.09 5.02 -12.74
C ASP A 413 7.13 6.08 -11.62
N TRP A 414 8.29 6.30 -10.99
CA TRP A 414 8.48 7.41 -10.08
C TRP A 414 8.11 8.76 -10.74
N PHE A 415 8.60 8.99 -11.97
CA PHE A 415 8.26 10.21 -12.73
C PHE A 415 6.77 10.26 -13.09
N VAL A 416 6.19 9.12 -13.44
CA VAL A 416 4.76 9.03 -13.80
C VAL A 416 3.89 9.40 -12.61
N ARG A 417 4.19 8.84 -11.43
CA ARG A 417 3.45 9.10 -10.18
C ARG A 417 3.61 10.55 -9.73
N ALA A 418 4.84 11.06 -9.70
CA ALA A 418 5.13 12.44 -9.31
C ALA A 418 4.45 13.45 -10.25
N ALA A 419 4.55 13.26 -11.57
CA ALA A 419 3.90 14.13 -12.54
C ALA A 419 2.37 14.06 -12.46
N ARG A 420 1.78 12.87 -12.23
CA ARG A 420 0.33 12.73 -12.05
C ARG A 420 -0.15 13.41 -10.78
N LEU A 421 0.59 13.32 -9.68
CA LEU A 421 0.28 14.03 -8.45
C LEU A 421 0.29 15.54 -8.66
N GLU A 422 1.28 16.06 -9.36
CA GLU A 422 1.40 17.48 -9.70
C GLU A 422 0.24 17.95 -10.62
N LEU A 423 -0.12 17.16 -11.65
CA LEU A 423 -1.28 17.41 -12.48
C LEU A 423 -2.60 17.40 -11.67
N ALA A 424 -2.70 16.47 -10.71
CA ALA A 424 -3.84 16.42 -9.80
C ALA A 424 -3.93 17.66 -8.91
N GLU A 425 -2.81 18.15 -8.41
CA GLU A 425 -2.72 19.30 -7.53
C GLU A 425 -3.09 20.60 -8.26
N ARG A 426 -2.45 20.88 -9.40
CA ARG A 426 -2.71 22.06 -10.21
C ARG A 426 -4.10 22.04 -10.87
N GLY A 427 -4.61 20.84 -11.19
CA GLY A 427 -5.72 20.63 -12.09
C GLY A 427 -5.30 20.72 -13.56
N LEU A 428 -6.01 20.03 -14.43
CA LEU A 428 -5.74 20.03 -15.86
C LEU A 428 -6.42 21.19 -16.58
N SER A 429 -5.71 21.80 -17.54
CA SER A 429 -6.29 22.68 -18.54
C SER A 429 -7.13 21.88 -19.57
N ASP A 430 -7.92 22.58 -20.40
CA ASP A 430 -8.63 21.93 -21.49
C ASP A 430 -7.67 21.42 -22.59
N ASP A 431 -6.52 22.09 -22.78
CA ASP A 431 -5.46 21.66 -23.69
C ASP A 431 -4.77 20.41 -23.16
N GLY A 432 -4.44 20.37 -21.88
CA GLY A 432 -3.89 19.20 -21.20
C GLY A 432 -4.83 17.99 -21.28
N ALA A 433 -6.13 18.22 -21.07
CA ALA A 433 -7.12 17.16 -21.21
C ALA A 433 -7.17 16.59 -22.64
N ARG A 434 -7.14 17.45 -23.67
CA ARG A 434 -7.08 17.01 -25.06
C ARG A 434 -5.81 16.23 -25.39
N ALA A 435 -4.66 16.64 -24.86
CA ALA A 435 -3.40 15.92 -25.05
C ALA A 435 -3.46 14.51 -24.45
N LEU A 436 -4.03 14.35 -23.25
CA LEU A 436 -4.22 13.04 -22.63
C LEU A 436 -5.27 12.19 -23.37
N GLU A 437 -6.35 12.78 -23.88
CA GLU A 437 -7.33 12.08 -24.73
C GLU A 437 -6.70 11.59 -26.03
N THR A 438 -5.78 12.36 -26.62
CA THR A 438 -5.01 11.93 -27.80
C THR A 438 -4.10 10.75 -27.43
N MET A 439 -3.43 10.79 -26.28
CA MET A 439 -2.62 9.66 -25.78
C MET A 439 -3.47 8.39 -25.59
N LEU A 440 -4.70 8.50 -25.12
CA LEU A 440 -5.65 7.39 -25.04
C LEU A 440 -5.95 6.80 -26.43
N ALA A 441 -6.20 7.64 -27.43
CA ALA A 441 -6.56 7.20 -28.78
C ALA A 441 -5.39 6.53 -29.50
N ASP A 442 -4.17 7.02 -29.32
CA ASP A 442 -2.98 6.60 -30.06
C ASP A 442 -2.23 5.43 -29.42
N SER A 443 -2.49 5.15 -28.13
CA SER A 443 -1.73 4.13 -27.40
C SER A 443 -2.18 2.71 -27.75
N LYS A 444 -1.22 1.88 -28.15
CA LYS A 444 -1.38 0.41 -28.23
C LYS A 444 -0.92 -0.28 -26.94
N ASP A 445 -0.31 0.46 -26.02
CA ASP A 445 0.21 0.01 -24.75
C ASP A 445 -0.84 0.34 -23.67
N ASP A 446 -1.40 -0.67 -23.07
CA ASP A 446 -2.48 -0.53 -22.08
C ASP A 446 -2.03 0.16 -20.81
N THR A 447 -0.74 0.08 -20.43
CA THR A 447 -0.22 0.82 -19.27
C THR A 447 -0.22 2.32 -19.52
N ARG A 448 0.13 2.77 -20.73
CA ARG A 448 0.07 4.18 -21.13
C ARG A 448 -1.36 4.68 -21.23
N HIS A 449 -2.25 3.83 -21.74
CA HIS A 449 -3.68 4.11 -21.77
C HIS A 449 -4.23 4.35 -20.34
N LEU A 450 -3.88 3.47 -19.41
CA LEU A 450 -4.26 3.61 -18.01
C LEU A 450 -3.70 4.89 -17.36
N ARG A 451 -2.43 5.21 -17.59
CA ARG A 451 -1.78 6.42 -17.06
C ARG A 451 -2.48 7.70 -17.53
N ALA A 452 -2.87 7.76 -18.82
CA ALA A 452 -3.64 8.88 -19.34
C ALA A 452 -5.05 8.96 -18.71
N LEU A 453 -5.73 7.81 -18.56
CA LEU A 453 -7.04 7.73 -17.92
C LEU A 453 -6.99 8.21 -16.45
N TRP A 454 -5.98 7.78 -15.71
CA TRP A 454 -5.77 8.19 -14.31
C TRP A 454 -5.41 9.69 -14.19
N ALA A 455 -4.58 10.21 -15.10
CA ALA A 455 -4.23 11.62 -15.12
C ALA A 455 -5.45 12.52 -15.43
N LEU A 456 -6.30 12.11 -16.38
CA LEU A 456 -7.59 12.79 -16.65
C LEU A 456 -8.49 12.79 -15.42
N HIS A 457 -8.57 11.65 -14.71
CA HIS A 457 -9.40 11.51 -13.52
C HIS A 457 -8.89 12.39 -12.37
N SER A 458 -7.65 12.22 -11.97
CA SER A 458 -7.04 12.94 -10.84
C SER A 458 -6.95 14.45 -11.11
N GLY A 459 -6.73 14.85 -12.37
CA GLY A 459 -6.74 16.24 -12.82
C GLY A 459 -8.13 16.85 -12.99
N GLY A 460 -9.21 16.07 -12.74
CA GLY A 460 -10.59 16.57 -12.72
C GLY A 460 -11.22 16.82 -14.11
N LYS A 461 -10.68 16.19 -15.17
CA LYS A 461 -11.15 16.36 -16.55
C LYS A 461 -11.68 15.09 -17.20
N LEU A 462 -11.80 13.99 -16.45
CA LEU A 462 -12.36 12.75 -16.99
C LEU A 462 -13.88 12.90 -17.22
N ARG A 463 -14.30 12.72 -18.48
CA ARG A 463 -15.69 12.87 -18.92
C ARG A 463 -16.34 11.52 -19.22
N GLU A 464 -17.67 11.45 -19.09
CA GLU A 464 -18.45 10.22 -19.35
C GLU A 464 -18.20 9.59 -20.74
N PRO A 465 -18.12 10.34 -21.85
CA PRO A 465 -17.78 9.73 -23.15
C PRO A 465 -16.43 9.01 -23.17
N VAL A 466 -15.42 9.52 -22.43
CA VAL A 466 -14.10 8.88 -22.31
C VAL A 466 -14.21 7.59 -21.48
N LEU A 467 -15.01 7.59 -20.41
CA LEU A 467 -15.28 6.38 -19.62
C LEU A 467 -15.98 5.31 -20.45
N LEU A 468 -17.00 5.68 -21.23
CA LEU A 468 -17.71 4.76 -22.11
C LEU A 468 -16.78 4.17 -23.18
N ALA A 469 -15.91 4.98 -23.79
CA ALA A 469 -14.88 4.50 -24.70
C ALA A 469 -13.88 3.56 -23.99
N GLY A 470 -13.45 3.89 -22.78
CA GLY A 470 -12.61 3.05 -21.96
C GLY A 470 -13.23 1.69 -21.63
N MET A 471 -14.54 1.63 -21.39
CA MET A 471 -15.27 0.38 -21.19
C MET A 471 -15.36 -0.49 -22.45
N GLN A 472 -15.02 0.03 -23.62
CA GLN A 472 -14.97 -0.68 -24.90
C GLN A 472 -13.53 -0.93 -25.38
N ALA A 473 -12.53 -0.53 -24.60
CA ALA A 473 -11.12 -0.69 -24.95
C ALA A 473 -10.73 -2.19 -25.11
N PRO A 474 -9.73 -2.51 -25.95
CA PRO A 474 -9.23 -3.88 -26.10
C PRO A 474 -8.72 -4.50 -24.80
N SER A 475 -8.00 -3.71 -23.97
CA SER A 475 -7.45 -4.17 -22.69
C SER A 475 -8.52 -4.36 -21.62
N GLU A 476 -8.53 -5.53 -20.98
CA GLU A 476 -9.40 -5.81 -19.85
C GLU A 476 -9.10 -4.90 -18.63
N TYR A 477 -7.85 -4.49 -18.45
CA TYR A 477 -7.44 -3.58 -17.37
C TYR A 477 -8.03 -2.19 -17.60
N VAL A 478 -8.00 -1.68 -18.82
CA VAL A 478 -8.60 -0.38 -19.16
C VAL A 478 -10.10 -0.41 -18.96
N ARG A 479 -10.79 -1.49 -19.42
CA ARG A 479 -12.23 -1.64 -19.18
C ARG A 479 -12.58 -1.70 -17.70
N GLY A 480 -11.81 -2.47 -16.93
CA GLY A 480 -11.98 -2.59 -15.49
C GLY A 480 -11.80 -1.27 -14.74
N TRP A 481 -10.78 -0.49 -15.10
CA TRP A 481 -10.56 0.83 -14.51
C TRP A 481 -11.63 1.85 -14.92
N ALA A 482 -12.07 1.84 -16.18
CA ALA A 482 -13.16 2.70 -16.62
C ALA A 482 -14.45 2.44 -15.82
N VAL A 483 -14.78 1.16 -15.54
CA VAL A 483 -15.89 0.78 -14.63
C VAL A 483 -15.68 1.34 -13.21
N THR A 484 -14.48 1.19 -12.65
CA THR A 484 -14.17 1.66 -11.29
C THR A 484 -14.36 3.17 -11.18
N LEU A 485 -13.78 3.94 -12.11
CA LEU A 485 -13.85 5.41 -12.11
C LEU A 485 -15.26 5.94 -12.41
N ALA A 486 -16.03 5.25 -13.27
CA ALA A 486 -17.41 5.63 -13.57
C ALA A 486 -18.35 5.54 -12.36
N CYS A 487 -18.02 4.70 -11.36
CA CYS A 487 -18.79 4.55 -10.13
C CYS A 487 -18.23 5.37 -8.95
N GLU A 488 -17.20 6.20 -9.18
CA GLU A 488 -16.54 6.96 -8.11
C GLU A 488 -17.50 7.88 -7.35
N ASN A 489 -18.43 8.52 -8.05
CA ASN A 489 -19.41 9.44 -7.47
C ASN A 489 -20.68 8.73 -6.93
N GLU A 490 -20.73 7.39 -6.92
CA GLU A 490 -21.86 6.58 -6.43
C GLU A 490 -23.19 6.79 -7.18
N LYS A 491 -23.16 7.53 -8.29
CA LYS A 491 -24.31 7.86 -9.13
C LYS A 491 -23.97 7.70 -10.62
N PRO A 492 -23.65 6.47 -11.08
CA PRO A 492 -23.41 6.23 -12.49
C PRO A 492 -24.67 6.53 -13.31
N SER A 493 -24.51 7.05 -14.53
CA SER A 493 -25.61 7.30 -15.45
C SER A 493 -26.23 6.00 -15.97
N ASP A 494 -27.41 6.08 -16.57
CA ASP A 494 -28.07 4.93 -17.22
C ASP A 494 -27.22 4.37 -18.37
N LEU A 495 -26.45 5.20 -19.08
CA LEU A 495 -25.52 4.75 -20.12
C LEU A 495 -24.37 3.92 -19.53
N ILE A 496 -23.78 4.38 -18.43
CA ILE A 496 -22.75 3.63 -17.70
C ILE A 496 -23.32 2.30 -17.18
N LEU A 497 -24.52 2.30 -16.59
CA LEU A 497 -25.16 1.08 -16.09
C LEU A 497 -25.47 0.09 -17.22
N ALA A 498 -25.92 0.56 -18.38
CA ALA A 498 -26.17 -0.27 -19.55
C ALA A 498 -24.87 -0.91 -20.06
N GLU A 499 -23.78 -0.17 -20.11
CA GLU A 499 -22.47 -0.68 -20.51
C GLU A 499 -21.88 -1.65 -19.49
N MET A 500 -22.01 -1.38 -18.20
CA MET A 500 -21.65 -2.32 -17.12
C MET A 500 -22.45 -3.64 -17.26
N LEU A 501 -23.74 -3.57 -17.60
CA LEU A 501 -24.56 -4.76 -17.83
C LEU A 501 -24.07 -5.55 -19.06
N ARG A 502 -23.66 -4.88 -20.14
CA ARG A 502 -23.08 -5.52 -21.32
C ARG A 502 -21.79 -6.27 -20.96
N LEU A 503 -20.90 -5.61 -20.23
CA LEU A 503 -19.64 -6.20 -19.77
C LEU A 503 -19.88 -7.35 -18.77
N ALA A 504 -20.82 -7.21 -17.85
CA ALA A 504 -21.17 -8.27 -16.90
C ALA A 504 -21.63 -9.56 -17.56
N LYS A 505 -22.22 -9.49 -18.77
CA LYS A 505 -22.70 -10.66 -19.54
C LYS A 505 -21.62 -11.43 -20.27
N ALA A 506 -20.54 -10.77 -20.73
CA ALA A 506 -19.67 -11.36 -21.76
C ALA A 506 -18.17 -11.07 -21.60
N ASP A 507 -17.75 -10.30 -20.60
CA ASP A 507 -16.33 -9.92 -20.46
C ASP A 507 -15.51 -10.91 -19.62
N SER A 508 -14.22 -10.62 -19.44
CA SER A 508 -13.29 -11.42 -18.67
C SER A 508 -13.64 -11.47 -17.17
N ALA A 509 -13.11 -12.46 -16.48
CA ALA A 509 -13.29 -12.59 -15.02
C ALA A 509 -12.75 -11.37 -14.25
N LEU A 510 -11.66 -10.73 -14.71
CA LEU A 510 -11.12 -9.50 -14.12
C LEU A 510 -12.12 -8.35 -14.23
N VAL A 511 -12.70 -8.14 -15.40
CA VAL A 511 -13.69 -7.05 -15.58
C VAL A 511 -14.94 -7.32 -14.75
N ARG A 512 -15.41 -8.58 -14.68
CA ARG A 512 -16.51 -8.96 -13.78
C ARG A 512 -16.19 -8.70 -12.31
N LEU A 513 -14.94 -8.93 -11.90
CA LEU A 513 -14.48 -8.60 -10.53
C LEU A 513 -14.54 -7.09 -10.26
N ARG A 514 -14.05 -6.27 -11.20
CA ARG A 514 -14.14 -4.80 -11.10
C ARG A 514 -15.59 -4.32 -11.06
N ILE A 515 -16.49 -4.93 -11.86
CA ILE A 515 -17.92 -4.63 -11.80
C ILE A 515 -18.50 -5.01 -10.43
N ALA A 516 -18.19 -6.18 -9.88
CA ALA A 516 -18.68 -6.59 -8.56
C ALA A 516 -18.22 -5.64 -7.43
N GLY A 517 -16.99 -5.14 -7.49
CA GLY A 517 -16.49 -4.10 -6.59
C GLY A 517 -17.23 -2.77 -6.74
N ALA A 518 -17.29 -2.25 -7.99
CA ALA A 518 -17.94 -0.99 -8.31
C ALA A 518 -19.46 -1.00 -8.02
N LEU A 519 -20.10 -2.16 -8.16
CA LEU A 519 -21.54 -2.34 -7.91
C LEU A 519 -21.92 -2.05 -6.45
N GLN A 520 -20.99 -2.18 -5.50
CA GLN A 520 -21.22 -1.80 -4.11
C GLN A 520 -21.43 -0.28 -3.94
N ARG A 521 -21.06 0.51 -4.94
CA ARG A 521 -21.23 1.98 -4.98
C ARG A 521 -22.47 2.42 -5.77
N VAL A 522 -23.15 1.49 -6.42
CA VAL A 522 -24.38 1.74 -7.18
C VAL A 522 -25.59 1.69 -6.25
N PRO A 523 -26.63 2.57 -6.41
CA PRO A 523 -27.87 2.49 -5.65
C PRO A 523 -28.51 1.10 -5.72
N LEU A 524 -29.05 0.59 -4.59
CA LEU A 524 -29.52 -0.79 -4.46
C LEU A 524 -30.53 -1.19 -5.55
N ALA A 525 -31.47 -0.32 -5.87
CA ALA A 525 -32.52 -0.62 -6.85
C ALA A 525 -31.98 -0.84 -8.28
N GLN A 526 -30.81 -0.28 -8.60
CA GLN A 526 -30.19 -0.36 -9.92
C GLN A 526 -29.24 -1.55 -10.07
N ARG A 527 -28.90 -2.26 -8.98
CA ARG A 527 -27.94 -3.39 -9.00
C ARG A 527 -28.48 -4.65 -9.67
N TRP A 528 -29.79 -4.90 -9.62
CA TRP A 528 -30.39 -6.20 -9.96
C TRP A 528 -30.07 -6.74 -11.34
N PRO A 529 -30.17 -5.98 -12.45
CA PRO A 529 -29.85 -6.51 -13.78
C PRO A 529 -28.38 -6.97 -13.88
N ILE A 530 -27.46 -6.22 -13.26
CA ILE A 530 -26.02 -6.52 -13.27
C ILE A 530 -25.72 -7.72 -12.37
N LEU A 531 -26.34 -7.81 -11.17
CA LEU A 531 -26.22 -8.97 -10.27
C LEU A 531 -26.68 -10.26 -10.96
N THR A 532 -27.82 -10.22 -11.65
CA THR A 532 -28.33 -11.37 -12.39
C THR A 532 -27.36 -11.79 -13.51
N ALA A 533 -26.78 -10.83 -14.24
CA ALA A 533 -25.80 -11.13 -15.28
C ALA A 533 -24.53 -11.76 -14.70
N LEU A 534 -23.97 -11.22 -13.62
CA LEU A 534 -22.81 -11.79 -12.95
C LEU A 534 -23.09 -13.19 -12.37
N ALA A 535 -24.26 -13.39 -11.77
CA ALA A 535 -24.68 -14.67 -11.19
C ALA A 535 -24.92 -15.79 -12.20
N ALA A 536 -25.01 -15.46 -13.50
CA ALA A 536 -25.23 -16.43 -14.58
C ALA A 536 -23.93 -17.12 -15.05
N HIS A 537 -22.74 -16.70 -14.61
CA HIS A 537 -21.46 -17.28 -15.01
C HIS A 537 -21.11 -18.51 -14.16
N GLU A 538 -21.54 -19.69 -14.58
CA GLU A 538 -21.23 -20.97 -13.90
C GLU A 538 -19.71 -21.20 -13.75
N GLY A 539 -18.91 -20.78 -14.73
CA GLY A 539 -17.45 -20.89 -14.70
C GLY A 539 -16.78 -20.14 -13.55
N ASP A 540 -17.46 -19.13 -12.98
CA ASP A 540 -16.94 -18.35 -11.87
C ASP A 540 -17.21 -19.00 -10.49
N ALA A 541 -17.93 -20.11 -10.44
CA ALA A 541 -18.34 -20.77 -9.18
C ALA A 541 -17.17 -21.17 -8.27
N LYS A 542 -16.00 -21.42 -8.84
CA LYS A 542 -14.76 -21.79 -8.14
C LYS A 542 -13.71 -20.68 -8.17
N ASP A 543 -14.04 -19.50 -8.69
CA ASP A 543 -13.11 -18.37 -8.70
C ASP A 543 -12.81 -17.92 -7.27
N HIS A 544 -11.59 -17.48 -7.02
CA HIS A 544 -11.09 -17.09 -5.70
C HIS A 544 -11.88 -15.93 -5.09
N ASN A 545 -12.34 -14.98 -5.92
CA ASN A 545 -12.92 -13.72 -5.48
C ASN A 545 -14.39 -13.57 -5.87
N LEU A 546 -14.76 -13.93 -7.13
CA LEU A 546 -16.03 -13.53 -7.74
C LEU A 546 -17.27 -13.95 -6.95
N PRO A 547 -17.42 -15.19 -6.45
CA PRO A 547 -18.63 -15.56 -5.72
C PRO A 547 -18.86 -14.70 -4.48
N LEU A 548 -17.77 -14.33 -3.80
CA LEU A 548 -17.81 -13.52 -2.58
C LEU A 548 -18.01 -12.03 -2.89
N MET A 549 -17.32 -11.49 -3.89
CA MET A 549 -17.49 -10.10 -4.29
C MET A 549 -18.89 -9.82 -4.84
N ILE A 550 -19.46 -10.76 -5.59
CA ILE A 550 -20.88 -10.67 -6.02
C ILE A 550 -21.81 -10.71 -4.82
N TRP A 551 -21.54 -11.59 -3.83
CA TRP A 551 -22.29 -11.61 -2.58
C TRP A 551 -22.22 -10.27 -1.83
N TYR A 552 -21.05 -9.69 -1.68
CA TYR A 552 -20.91 -8.42 -0.95
C TYR A 552 -21.66 -7.27 -1.63
N ALA A 553 -21.77 -7.29 -2.95
CA ALA A 553 -22.61 -6.35 -3.69
C ALA A 553 -24.10 -6.64 -3.60
N ALA A 554 -24.48 -7.91 -3.51
CA ALA A 554 -25.88 -8.36 -3.47
C ALA A 554 -26.51 -8.25 -2.09
N GLU A 555 -25.75 -8.52 -1.01
CA GLU A 555 -26.28 -8.65 0.35
C GLU A 555 -27.21 -7.51 0.77
N PRO A 556 -26.84 -6.23 0.67
CA PRO A 556 -27.72 -5.14 1.07
C PRO A 556 -28.97 -5.01 0.17
N ALA A 557 -28.87 -5.39 -1.10
CA ALA A 557 -30.01 -5.41 -2.01
C ALA A 557 -31.00 -6.56 -1.67
N VAL A 558 -30.47 -7.75 -1.36
CA VAL A 558 -31.24 -8.91 -0.88
C VAL A 558 -31.99 -8.59 0.41
N ALA A 559 -31.36 -7.87 1.32
CA ALA A 559 -32.00 -7.42 2.55
C ALA A 559 -33.15 -6.42 2.30
N ALA A 560 -32.98 -5.55 1.30
CA ALA A 560 -33.94 -4.48 1.00
C ALA A 560 -35.15 -4.94 0.16
N ASP A 561 -34.99 -5.95 -0.72
CA ASP A 561 -36.02 -6.42 -1.65
C ASP A 561 -36.04 -7.96 -1.75
N PRO A 562 -36.75 -8.65 -0.84
CA PRO A 562 -36.83 -10.12 -0.83
C PRO A 562 -37.50 -10.71 -2.08
N VAL A 563 -38.35 -9.96 -2.79
CA VAL A 563 -39.02 -10.44 -4.02
C VAL A 563 -38.00 -10.61 -5.12
N LYS A 564 -37.22 -9.55 -5.42
CA LYS A 564 -36.14 -9.63 -6.41
C LYS A 564 -35.02 -10.57 -5.96
N ALA A 565 -34.80 -10.74 -4.67
CA ALA A 565 -33.87 -11.71 -4.14
C ALA A 565 -34.27 -13.15 -4.51
N THR A 566 -35.58 -13.48 -4.55
CA THR A 566 -36.09 -14.79 -4.99
C THR A 566 -35.78 -15.02 -6.48
N ASP A 567 -35.91 -14.01 -7.33
CA ASP A 567 -35.57 -14.11 -8.75
C ASP A 567 -34.06 -14.37 -8.92
N LEU A 568 -33.21 -13.66 -8.19
CA LEU A 568 -31.76 -13.89 -8.21
C LEU A 568 -31.38 -15.26 -7.66
N LEU A 569 -32.03 -15.72 -6.59
CA LEU A 569 -31.84 -17.05 -5.99
C LEU A 569 -32.10 -18.17 -7.03
N THR A 570 -33.19 -18.06 -7.77
CA THR A 570 -33.62 -19.09 -8.73
C THR A 570 -32.81 -19.07 -10.04
N SER A 571 -32.32 -17.92 -10.46
CA SER A 571 -31.56 -17.74 -11.70
C SER A 571 -30.04 -17.91 -11.55
N SER A 572 -29.52 -17.85 -10.33
CA SER A 572 -28.07 -17.93 -10.08
C SER A 572 -27.50 -19.31 -10.46
N LYS A 573 -26.33 -19.30 -11.11
CA LYS A 573 -25.50 -20.47 -11.41
C LYS A 573 -24.33 -20.63 -10.43
N LEU A 574 -24.25 -19.77 -9.40
CA LEU A 574 -23.22 -19.77 -8.38
C LEU A 574 -23.76 -20.39 -7.08
N PRO A 575 -23.42 -21.66 -6.76
CA PRO A 575 -23.98 -22.36 -5.60
C PRO A 575 -23.79 -21.61 -4.27
N LYS A 576 -22.61 -21.01 -4.09
CA LYS A 576 -22.30 -20.21 -2.89
C LYS A 576 -23.18 -18.96 -2.77
N LEU A 577 -23.39 -18.26 -3.88
CA LEU A 577 -24.29 -17.08 -3.90
C LEU A 577 -25.74 -17.49 -3.55
N THR A 578 -26.21 -18.60 -4.12
CA THR A 578 -27.54 -19.16 -3.85
C THR A 578 -27.72 -19.50 -2.36
N GLU A 579 -26.73 -20.17 -1.75
CA GLU A 579 -26.72 -20.48 -0.32
C GLU A 579 -26.81 -19.20 0.54
N PHE A 580 -26.01 -18.18 0.22
CA PHE A 580 -25.95 -16.94 1.00
C PHE A 580 -27.22 -16.11 0.86
N ILE A 581 -27.83 -16.05 -0.33
CA ILE A 581 -29.13 -15.40 -0.52
C ILE A 581 -30.19 -16.08 0.34
N ALA A 582 -30.31 -17.42 0.27
CA ALA A 582 -31.25 -18.18 1.07
C ALA A 582 -31.05 -17.95 2.58
N ARG A 583 -29.79 -18.00 3.03
CA ARG A 583 -29.43 -17.73 4.44
C ARG A 583 -29.80 -16.31 4.87
N ARG A 584 -29.59 -15.31 4.00
CA ARG A 584 -29.90 -13.91 4.29
C ARG A 584 -31.41 -13.66 4.37
N MET A 585 -32.19 -14.29 3.47
CA MET A 585 -33.65 -14.19 3.47
C MET A 585 -34.26 -14.87 4.68
N ALA A 586 -33.65 -15.94 5.22
CA ALA A 586 -34.07 -16.62 6.43
C ALA A 586 -33.64 -15.89 7.73
N ALA A 587 -32.69 -15.00 7.68
CA ALA A 587 -32.25 -14.22 8.83
C ALA A 587 -33.27 -13.10 9.12
N LYS A 588 -33.82 -13.11 10.35
CA LYS A 588 -34.80 -12.10 10.84
C LYS A 588 -34.07 -10.80 11.19
#